data_88c1b97ca7c45708b8068102afff84f1
#
_entry.id   88c1b97ca7c45708b8068102afff84f1
#
_cell.length_a   1.000
_cell.length_b   1.000
_cell.length_c   1.000
_cell.angle_alpha   90.00
_cell.angle_beta   90.00
_cell.angle_gamma   90.00
#
_symmetry.space_group_name_H-M   'P 1'
#
loop_
_entity.id
_entity.type
_entity.pdbx_description
1 polymer ?
#
loop_
_entity_poly.entity_id
_entity_poly.type
_entity_poly.pdbx_seq_one_letter_code
_entity_poly.pdbx_strand_id
1 'polypeptide(L)'
;MNKLSQLKGHRILFIGIGFYDYDQSIIAELKKLNKEVSYFSTHTNIWNLLIFKRLHLNKISEKILKKNIDRQINRSSINNDIVFVIKGENFDDSHLIKLRSLNPNAIFILYLWDDLHRLKNLNTLNYFDKIWSFD
;
A
#
# COMPACT_ATOMS: atom_id res chain seq x y z
N MET A 1 0.65 -15.51 -18.15
CA MET A 1 -0.61 -15.02 -17.54
C MET A 1 -0.33 -13.73 -16.77
N ASN A 2 -1.04 -12.67 -17.11
CA ASN A 2 -0.85 -11.41 -16.39
C ASN A 2 -1.38 -11.55 -14.95
N LYS A 3 -0.52 -11.33 -13.95
CA LYS A 3 -0.91 -11.44 -12.54
C LYS A 3 -2.11 -10.54 -12.19
N LEU A 4 -2.24 -9.39 -12.84
CA LEU A 4 -3.36 -8.48 -12.64
C LEU A 4 -4.72 -9.08 -13.04
N SER A 5 -4.74 -10.03 -13.99
CA SER A 5 -5.99 -10.69 -14.38
C SER A 5 -6.62 -11.52 -13.27
N GLN A 6 -5.82 -11.91 -12.26
CA GLN A 6 -6.32 -12.63 -11.08
C GLN A 6 -7.13 -11.74 -10.13
N LEU A 7 -7.12 -10.43 -10.35
CA LEU A 7 -7.82 -9.44 -9.53
C LEU A 7 -9.19 -9.05 -10.08
N LYS A 8 -9.74 -9.89 -10.96
CA LYS A 8 -10.96 -9.60 -11.70
C LYS A 8 -12.24 -9.73 -10.86
N GLY A 9 -13.15 -8.77 -11.04
CA GLY A 9 -14.54 -8.88 -10.55
C GLY A 9 -14.76 -8.53 -9.09
N HIS A 10 -13.79 -7.91 -8.43
CA HIS A 10 -13.80 -7.63 -6.99
C HIS A 10 -13.85 -6.14 -6.66
N ARG A 11 -14.20 -5.84 -5.41
CA ARG A 11 -13.93 -4.54 -4.80
C ARG A 11 -12.48 -4.58 -4.33
N ILE A 12 -11.67 -3.70 -4.85
CA ILE A 12 -10.25 -3.68 -4.55
C ILE A 12 -9.81 -2.35 -3.94
N LEU A 13 -9.03 -2.43 -2.88
CA LEU A 13 -8.27 -1.32 -2.35
C LEU A 13 -6.82 -1.45 -2.83
N PHE A 14 -6.39 -0.50 -3.64
CA PHE A 14 -5.03 -0.43 -4.14
C PHE A 14 -4.23 0.60 -3.35
N ILE A 15 -3.10 0.18 -2.81
CA ILE A 15 -2.19 1.03 -2.05
C ILE A 15 -0.89 1.14 -2.83
N GLY A 16 -0.67 2.31 -3.41
CA GLY A 16 0.45 2.56 -4.31
C GLY A 16 1.62 3.27 -3.64
N ILE A 17 2.62 3.56 -4.45
CA ILE A 17 3.91 4.13 -4.01
C ILE A 17 4.00 5.64 -4.19
N GLY A 18 3.00 6.27 -4.79
CA GLY A 18 2.98 7.71 -4.99
C GLY A 18 3.68 8.20 -6.26
N PHE A 19 4.14 7.32 -7.12
CA PHE A 19 4.54 7.68 -8.47
C PHE A 19 3.29 7.78 -9.33
N TYR A 20 2.84 9.01 -9.54
CA TYR A 20 1.54 9.30 -10.12
C TYR A 20 1.25 8.51 -11.41
N ASP A 21 2.14 8.58 -12.40
CA ASP A 21 1.92 7.93 -13.69
C ASP A 21 1.83 6.41 -13.56
N TYR A 22 2.67 5.82 -12.71
CA TYR A 22 2.69 4.39 -12.49
C TYR A 22 1.43 3.92 -11.76
N ASP A 23 1.10 4.60 -10.67
CA ASP A 23 -0.10 4.26 -9.89
C ASP A 23 -1.37 4.42 -10.74
N GLN A 24 -1.47 5.48 -11.54
CA GLN A 24 -2.61 5.71 -12.40
C GLN A 24 -2.74 4.65 -13.51
N SER A 25 -1.62 4.17 -14.03
CA SER A 25 -1.62 3.08 -15.01
C SER A 25 -2.18 1.79 -14.41
N ILE A 26 -1.79 1.48 -13.18
CA ILE A 26 -2.30 0.30 -12.46
C ILE A 26 -3.80 0.47 -12.16
N ILE A 27 -4.21 1.63 -11.68
CA ILE A 27 -5.62 1.94 -11.42
C ILE A 27 -6.46 1.74 -12.68
N ALA A 28 -5.99 2.23 -13.82
CA ALA A 28 -6.69 2.07 -15.10
C ALA A 28 -6.92 0.60 -15.45
N GLU A 29 -5.89 -0.23 -15.27
CA GLU A 29 -6.01 -1.67 -15.52
C GLU A 29 -6.94 -2.36 -14.52
N LEU A 30 -6.86 -1.98 -13.23
CA LEU A 30 -7.74 -2.54 -12.20
C LEU A 30 -9.20 -2.16 -12.45
N LYS A 31 -9.47 -0.95 -12.92
CA LYS A 31 -10.85 -0.51 -13.24
C LYS A 31 -11.47 -1.28 -14.40
N LYS A 32 -10.67 -1.79 -15.32
CA LYS A 32 -11.17 -2.67 -16.39
C LYS A 32 -11.64 -4.02 -15.87
N LEU A 33 -11.09 -4.47 -14.75
CA LEU A 33 -11.30 -5.80 -14.18
C LEU A 33 -12.25 -5.81 -12.99
N ASN A 34 -12.46 -4.66 -12.33
CA ASN A 34 -13.16 -4.58 -11.05
C ASN A 34 -14.27 -3.54 -11.10
N LYS A 35 -15.33 -3.79 -10.33
CA LYS A 35 -16.46 -2.86 -10.21
C LYS A 35 -16.08 -1.59 -9.46
N GLU A 36 -15.32 -1.73 -8.40
CA GLU A 36 -14.89 -0.63 -7.55
C GLU A 36 -13.40 -0.72 -7.27
N VAL A 37 -12.69 0.38 -7.52
CA VAL A 37 -11.27 0.52 -7.21
C VAL A 37 -11.10 1.75 -6.33
N SER A 38 -10.62 1.54 -5.11
CA SER A 38 -10.22 2.60 -4.19
C SER A 38 -8.71 2.68 -4.14
N TYR A 39 -8.18 3.87 -3.86
CA TYR A 39 -6.74 4.09 -3.91
C TYR A 39 -6.28 5.08 -2.86
N PHE A 40 -5.15 4.80 -2.25
CA PHE A 40 -4.32 5.82 -1.62
C PHE A 40 -2.83 5.45 -1.79
N SER A 41 -1.97 6.44 -1.54
CA SER A 41 -0.53 6.28 -1.62
C SER A 41 0.09 6.33 -0.21
N THR A 42 1.15 5.55 0.00
CA THR A 42 1.92 5.59 1.26
C THR A 42 2.91 6.76 1.30
N HIS A 43 3.11 7.47 0.20
CA HIS A 43 4.02 8.60 0.15
C HIS A 43 3.35 9.89 0.64
N THR A 44 4.06 10.61 1.51
CA THR A 44 3.70 11.97 1.90
C THR A 44 4.28 12.96 0.88
N ASN A 45 3.89 14.24 1.00
CA ASN A 45 4.47 15.31 0.23
C ASN A 45 6.00 15.31 0.40
N ILE A 46 6.71 15.09 -0.70
CA ILE A 46 8.18 15.01 -0.76
C ILE A 46 8.85 16.24 -0.12
N TRP A 47 8.28 17.42 -0.31
CA TRP A 47 8.83 18.67 0.21
C TRP A 47 8.95 18.67 1.73
N ASN A 48 7.92 18.19 2.43
CA ASN A 48 7.96 18.09 3.89
C ASN A 48 9.04 17.11 4.37
N LEU A 49 9.18 15.98 3.69
CA LEU A 49 10.21 14.99 4.02
C LEU A 49 11.62 15.54 3.78
N LEU A 50 11.84 16.27 2.69
CA LEU A 50 13.14 16.87 2.38
C LEU A 50 13.52 17.94 3.39
N ILE A 51 12.59 18.78 3.82
CA ILE A 51 12.82 19.81 4.86
C ILE A 51 13.24 19.14 6.16
N PHE A 52 12.53 18.10 6.61
CA PHE A 52 12.85 17.40 7.85
C PHE A 52 14.19 16.64 7.79
N LYS A 53 14.52 16.04 6.65
CA LYS A 53 15.83 15.43 6.43
C LYS A 53 16.95 16.45 6.49
N ARG A 54 16.76 17.62 5.91
CA ARG A 54 17.73 18.70 5.88
C ARG A 54 18.01 19.26 7.27
N LEU A 55 17.01 19.21 8.17
CA LEU A 55 17.12 19.65 9.56
C LEU A 55 17.51 18.51 10.51
N HIS A 56 17.84 17.33 10.00
CA HIS A 56 18.14 16.13 10.79
C HIS A 56 17.02 15.71 11.74
N LEU A 57 15.77 15.98 11.38
CA LEU A 57 14.57 15.64 12.17
C LEU A 57 13.89 14.34 11.69
N ASN A 58 14.70 13.29 11.50
CA ASN A 58 14.22 12.01 10.95
C ASN A 58 13.09 11.38 11.78
N LYS A 59 13.15 11.48 13.12
CA LYS A 59 12.10 10.94 14.00
C LYS A 59 10.76 11.65 13.81
N ILE A 60 10.80 12.96 13.58
CA ILE A 60 9.59 13.76 13.32
C ILE A 60 9.00 13.39 11.97
N SER A 61 9.84 13.24 10.94
CA SER A 61 9.39 12.83 9.61
C SER A 61 8.75 11.45 9.61
N GLU A 62 9.30 10.50 10.36
CA GLU A 62 8.72 9.16 10.54
C GLU A 62 7.36 9.21 11.22
N LYS A 63 7.19 10.03 12.26
CA LYS A 63 5.90 10.23 12.94
C LYS A 63 4.85 10.82 12.00
N ILE A 64 5.23 11.81 11.20
CA ILE A 64 4.33 12.45 10.23
C ILE A 64 3.89 11.44 9.17
N LEU A 65 4.83 10.66 8.64
CA LEU A 65 4.54 9.62 7.67
C LEU A 65 3.57 8.58 8.25
N LYS A 66 3.84 8.09 9.44
CA LYS A 66 2.99 7.12 10.13
C LYS A 66 1.57 7.65 10.35
N LYS A 67 1.44 8.87 10.84
CA LYS A 67 0.12 9.51 11.04
C LYS A 67 -0.62 9.70 9.72
N ASN A 68 0.10 10.05 8.65
CA ASN A 68 -0.50 10.20 7.34
C ASN A 68 -1.06 8.87 6.83
N ILE A 69 -0.32 7.79 7.00
CA ILE A 69 -0.79 6.45 6.63
C ILE A 69 -2.01 6.06 7.45
N ASP A 70 -2.00 6.28 8.77
CA ASP A 70 -3.16 6.04 9.63
C ASP A 70 -4.39 6.81 9.15
N ARG A 71 -4.22 8.07 8.78
CA ARG A 71 -5.31 8.91 8.26
C ARG A 71 -5.85 8.36 6.94
N GLN A 72 -4.97 7.94 6.05
CA GLN A 72 -5.37 7.37 4.77
C GLN A 72 -6.13 6.05 4.97
N ILE A 73 -5.67 5.21 5.88
CA ILE A 73 -6.36 3.96 6.23
C ILE A 73 -7.76 4.26 6.78
N ASN A 74 -7.88 5.24 7.68
CA ASN A 74 -9.17 5.62 8.28
C ASN A 74 -10.17 6.16 7.24
N ARG A 75 -9.68 6.74 6.15
CA ARG A 75 -10.51 7.29 5.07
C ARG A 75 -10.71 6.30 3.93
N SER A 76 -10.02 5.17 3.94
CA SER A 76 -10.10 4.20 2.86
C SER A 76 -11.43 3.44 2.89
N SER A 77 -11.75 2.82 1.76
CA SER A 77 -12.89 1.92 1.68
C SER A 77 -12.71 0.73 2.62
N ILE A 78 -13.81 0.21 3.11
CA ILE A 78 -13.84 -0.96 4.00
C ILE A 78 -14.54 -2.13 3.29
N ASN A 79 -14.37 -3.33 3.86
CA ASN A 79 -14.99 -4.55 3.32
C ASN A 79 -14.65 -4.79 1.85
N ASN A 80 -13.38 -4.55 1.50
CA ASN A 80 -12.88 -4.89 0.17
C ASN A 80 -12.69 -6.41 0.06
N ASP A 81 -12.73 -6.91 -1.16
CA ASP A 81 -12.44 -8.32 -1.44
C ASP A 81 -10.93 -8.55 -1.60
N ILE A 82 -10.22 -7.54 -2.06
CA ILE A 82 -8.78 -7.57 -2.22
C ILE A 82 -8.18 -6.27 -1.68
N VAL A 83 -7.08 -6.41 -0.95
CA VAL A 83 -6.19 -5.30 -0.60
C VAL A 83 -4.85 -5.57 -1.30
N PHE A 84 -4.54 -4.74 -2.28
CA PHE A 84 -3.34 -4.88 -3.12
C PHE A 84 -2.34 -3.79 -2.80
N VAL A 85 -1.18 -4.17 -2.29
CA VAL A 85 -0.14 -3.26 -1.81
C VAL A 85 1.11 -3.41 -2.65
N ILE A 86 1.66 -2.29 -3.13
CA ILE A 86 2.96 -2.27 -3.80
C ILE A 86 4.02 -1.79 -2.81
N LYS A 87 5.12 -2.51 -2.77
CA LYS A 87 6.31 -2.30 -1.91
C LYS A 87 6.06 -2.52 -0.42
N GLY A 88 5.11 -1.85 0.18
CA GLY A 88 4.80 -2.00 1.60
C GLY A 88 5.86 -1.47 2.58
N GLU A 89 6.82 -0.68 2.12
CA GLU A 89 7.98 -0.23 2.91
C GLU A 89 7.62 0.61 4.13
N ASN A 90 6.57 1.39 4.02
CA ASN A 90 6.18 2.39 5.02
C ASN A 90 5.15 1.87 6.02
N PHE A 91 4.74 0.61 5.89
CA PHE A 91 3.79 0.00 6.82
C PHE A 91 4.51 -0.59 8.02
N ASP A 92 3.90 -0.42 9.18
CA ASP A 92 4.23 -1.20 10.36
C ASP A 92 3.09 -2.18 10.70
N ASP A 93 3.30 -2.98 11.73
CA ASP A 93 2.33 -3.99 12.14
C ASP A 93 0.97 -3.37 12.48
N SER A 94 0.96 -2.20 13.14
CA SER A 94 -0.27 -1.53 13.54
C SER A 94 -1.13 -1.12 12.35
N HIS A 95 -0.50 -0.66 11.26
CA HIS A 95 -1.20 -0.31 10.02
C HIS A 95 -1.87 -1.54 9.41
N LEU A 96 -1.14 -2.65 9.35
CA LEU A 96 -1.65 -3.88 8.73
C LEU A 96 -2.72 -4.55 9.57
N ILE A 97 -2.58 -4.54 10.90
CA ILE A 97 -3.63 -5.01 11.81
C ILE A 97 -4.92 -4.24 11.58
N LYS A 98 -4.82 -2.92 11.48
CA LYS A 98 -5.98 -2.06 11.23
C LYS A 98 -6.62 -2.32 9.87
N LEU A 99 -5.82 -2.41 8.81
CA LEU A 99 -6.30 -2.77 7.48
C LEU A 99 -7.02 -4.11 7.48
N ARG A 100 -6.48 -5.10 8.17
CA ARG A 100 -7.11 -6.41 8.34
C ARG A 100 -8.45 -6.32 9.06
N SER A 101 -8.53 -5.51 10.12
CA SER A 101 -9.78 -5.33 10.88
C SER A 101 -10.88 -4.67 10.04
N LEU A 102 -10.50 -3.75 9.15
CA LEU A 102 -11.43 -3.06 8.25
C LEU A 102 -11.82 -3.89 7.02
N ASN A 103 -11.04 -4.91 6.71
CA ASN A 103 -11.21 -5.78 5.55
C ASN A 103 -11.07 -7.25 5.96
N PRO A 104 -11.96 -7.76 6.83
CA PRO A 104 -11.76 -9.07 7.46
C PRO A 104 -11.81 -10.25 6.49
N ASN A 105 -12.49 -10.10 5.36
CA ASN A 105 -12.64 -11.15 4.36
C ASN A 105 -11.77 -10.94 3.12
N ALA A 106 -10.92 -9.91 3.13
CA ALA A 106 -10.10 -9.59 1.98
C ALA A 106 -8.89 -10.52 1.84
N ILE A 107 -8.50 -10.76 0.61
CA ILE A 107 -7.20 -11.35 0.28
C ILE A 107 -6.19 -10.21 0.22
N PHE A 108 -5.16 -10.29 1.04
CA PHE A 108 -4.08 -9.30 1.07
C PHE A 108 -2.94 -9.77 0.18
N ILE A 109 -2.60 -8.95 -0.82
CA ILE A 109 -1.55 -9.25 -1.81
C ILE A 109 -0.49 -8.16 -1.75
N LEU A 110 0.75 -8.58 -1.53
CA LEU A 110 1.91 -7.68 -1.59
C LEU A 110 2.66 -7.93 -2.91
N TYR A 111 2.90 -6.87 -3.64
CA TYR A 111 3.75 -6.91 -4.82
C TYR A 111 5.10 -6.26 -4.49
N LEU A 112 6.13 -7.07 -4.49
CA LEU A 112 7.51 -6.63 -4.24
C LEU A 112 8.10 -6.12 -5.55
N TRP A 113 8.32 -4.83 -5.61
CA TRP A 113 8.98 -4.21 -6.75
C TRP A 113 10.50 -4.35 -6.68
N ASP A 114 11.01 -4.25 -5.46
CA ASP A 114 12.43 -4.33 -5.18
C ASP A 114 12.73 -5.54 -4.30
N ASP A 115 14.02 -5.72 -4.04
CA ASP A 115 14.51 -6.77 -3.17
C ASP A 115 13.91 -6.65 -1.74
N LEU A 116 13.71 -7.80 -1.12
CA LEU A 116 13.25 -7.94 0.28
C LEU A 116 14.10 -7.14 1.27
N HIS A 117 15.37 -6.90 0.96
CA HIS A 117 16.30 -6.16 1.83
C HIS A 117 15.86 -4.72 2.09
N ARG A 118 14.97 -4.18 1.28
CA ARG A 118 14.43 -2.82 1.47
C ARG A 118 13.28 -2.73 2.43
N LEU A 119 12.71 -3.85 2.83
CA LEU A 119 11.67 -3.86 3.84
C LEU A 119 12.29 -3.60 5.21
N LYS A 120 11.81 -2.55 5.88
CA LYS A 120 12.29 -2.19 7.22
C LYS A 120 11.90 -3.22 8.28
N ASN A 121 10.80 -3.92 8.06
CA ASN A 121 10.26 -4.91 9.00
C ASN A 121 9.73 -6.11 8.23
N LEU A 122 10.49 -7.21 8.24
CA LEU A 122 10.11 -8.45 7.56
C LEU A 122 8.88 -9.12 8.19
N ASN A 123 8.55 -8.79 9.45
CA ASN A 123 7.37 -9.33 10.11
C ASN A 123 6.07 -8.90 9.41
N THR A 124 6.07 -7.79 8.69
CA THR A 124 4.90 -7.33 7.95
C THR A 124 4.48 -8.30 6.84
N LEU A 125 5.39 -9.12 6.34
CA LEU A 125 5.08 -10.14 5.33
C LEU A 125 4.01 -11.14 5.82
N ASN A 126 3.95 -11.39 7.12
CA ASN A 126 3.01 -12.36 7.71
C ASN A 126 1.54 -11.90 7.59
N TYR A 127 1.28 -10.63 7.32
CA TYR A 127 -0.07 -10.09 7.15
C TYR A 127 -0.62 -10.26 5.74
N PHE A 128 0.19 -10.74 4.80
CA PHE A 128 -0.20 -10.93 3.41
C PHE A 128 -0.47 -12.40 3.10
N ASP A 129 -1.57 -12.64 2.39
CA ASP A 129 -1.95 -13.97 1.95
C ASP A 129 -1.14 -14.43 0.73
N LYS A 130 -0.78 -13.47 -0.11
CA LYS A 130 0.03 -13.71 -1.30
C LYS A 130 1.12 -12.65 -1.42
N ILE A 131 2.30 -13.10 -1.83
CA ILE A 131 3.43 -12.22 -2.10
C ILE A 131 3.87 -12.48 -3.54
N TRP A 132 3.80 -11.45 -4.36
CA TRP A 132 4.24 -11.50 -5.74
C TRP A 132 5.56 -10.78 -5.87
N SER A 133 6.51 -11.38 -6.55
CA SER A 133 7.80 -10.77 -6.88
C SER A 133 7.90 -10.50 -8.37
N PHE A 134 8.90 -9.73 -8.73
CA PHE A 134 9.16 -9.34 -10.11
C PHE A 134 9.69 -10.50 -10.96
N ASP A 135 10.26 -11.50 -10.34
CA ASP A 135 10.86 -12.66 -11.01
C ASP A 135 9.83 -13.68 -11.51
#